data_02cd58fd9796bab54a3e86101dec2ed2
#
_entry.id   02cd58fd9796bab54a3e86101dec2ed2
#
_cell.length_a   1.000
_cell.length_b   1.000
_cell.length_c   1.000
_cell.angle_alpha   90.00
_cell.angle_beta   90.00
_cell.angle_gamma   90.00
#
_symmetry.space_group_name_H-M   'P 1'
#
loop_
_entity.id
_entity.type
_entity.pdbx_description
1 polymer ?
#
loop_
_entity_poly.entity_id
_entity_poly.type
_entity_poly.pdbx_seq_one_letter_code
_entity_poly.pdbx_strand_id
1 'polypeptide(L)'
;PEIITKVSEMIFEDIFPGKKYTYPAFNGRYAFFFNQAVDDRPYKANQNYDVGLRILTPWYDGSTDDATLRMMSGQGKEVLVVLPGDAEFLKEIQSYLKIEGFLRKNTSTQLAKYETIKEAKRVEMRERNANAKLYLTEALKEATIYVNGDIARVNGKEVATRINEAIGRLVQTVYHKLSYIDTPMGEAEIRKLLHTSNQLSLGLEGGTESNAHALDDVQGFISLNTRNHMKTSMKSVKDRFMKAPYGFVEDDVFWLVARLFKRGDLTFTVNGATVSLNN
;
A
#
# COMPACT_ATOMS: atom_id res chain seq x y z
N PRO A 1 -15.02 -12.64 16.94
CA PRO A 1 -13.90 -11.70 16.89
C PRO A 1 -12.54 -12.40 16.80
N GLU A 2 -12.23 -13.33 17.72
CA GLU A 2 -10.93 -14.01 17.82
C GLU A 2 -10.54 -14.81 16.57
N ILE A 3 -11.50 -15.44 15.90
CA ILE A 3 -11.24 -16.23 14.68
C ILE A 3 -10.75 -15.34 13.55
N ILE A 4 -11.41 -14.22 13.29
CA ILE A 4 -10.99 -13.29 12.22
C ILE A 4 -9.65 -12.65 12.56
N THR A 5 -9.37 -12.36 13.83
CA THR A 5 -8.05 -11.91 14.27
C THR A 5 -6.97 -12.95 13.92
N LYS A 6 -7.23 -14.23 14.23
CA LYS A 6 -6.29 -15.31 13.90
C LYS A 6 -6.11 -15.51 12.39
N VAL A 7 -7.18 -15.38 11.61
CA VAL A 7 -7.10 -15.37 10.13
C VAL A 7 -6.20 -14.24 9.65
N SER A 8 -6.38 -13.03 10.19
CA SER A 8 -5.60 -11.84 9.81
C SER A 8 -4.12 -12.03 10.12
N GLU A 9 -3.79 -12.56 11.29
CA GLU A 9 -2.40 -12.87 11.69
C GLU A 9 -1.78 -13.90 10.72
N MET A 10 -2.48 -15.01 10.44
CA MET A 10 -1.98 -16.03 9.51
C MET A 10 -1.73 -15.46 8.10
N ILE A 11 -2.64 -14.63 7.59
CA ILE A 11 -2.49 -14.04 6.26
C ILE A 11 -1.32 -13.05 6.27
N PHE A 12 -1.32 -12.06 7.14
CA PHE A 12 -0.42 -10.91 7.05
C PHE A 12 0.91 -11.08 7.78
N GLU A 13 1.09 -12.14 8.54
CA GLU A 13 2.39 -12.47 9.17
C GLU A 13 3.07 -13.66 8.50
N ASP A 14 2.29 -14.68 8.08
CA ASP A 14 2.83 -15.96 7.63
C ASP A 14 2.74 -16.17 6.12
N ILE A 15 1.55 -15.91 5.51
CA ILE A 15 1.27 -16.30 4.12
C ILE A 15 1.64 -15.16 3.15
N PHE A 16 1.26 -13.94 3.49
CA PHE A 16 1.52 -12.73 2.72
C PHE A 16 2.01 -11.60 3.64
N PRO A 17 3.26 -11.68 4.12
CA PRO A 17 3.81 -10.69 5.06
C PRO A 17 4.15 -9.34 4.43
N GLY A 18 3.93 -9.16 3.12
CA GLY A 18 4.17 -7.91 2.41
C GLY A 18 3.29 -6.77 2.90
N LYS A 19 3.92 -5.61 3.16
CA LYS A 19 3.22 -4.38 3.62
C LYS A 19 3.18 -3.30 2.57
N LYS A 20 3.97 -3.44 1.52
CA LYS A 20 4.11 -2.47 0.44
C LYS A 20 4.24 -3.17 -0.90
N TYR A 21 3.70 -2.53 -1.92
CA TYR A 21 3.91 -2.89 -3.30
C TYR A 21 5.07 -2.07 -3.87
N THR A 22 6.04 -2.72 -4.48
CA THR A 22 7.16 -2.08 -5.16
C THR A 22 6.85 -1.92 -6.63
N TYR A 23 6.80 -0.68 -7.10
CA TYR A 23 6.58 -0.39 -8.52
C TYR A 23 7.77 -0.87 -9.35
N PRO A 24 7.56 -1.61 -10.45
CA PRO A 24 8.66 -2.29 -11.14
C PRO A 24 9.60 -1.37 -11.91
N ALA A 25 9.13 -0.16 -12.30
CA ALA A 25 9.99 0.81 -12.97
C ALA A 25 10.99 1.47 -11.99
N PHE A 26 12.07 2.00 -12.55
CA PHE A 26 13.08 2.78 -11.81
C PHE A 26 13.69 2.04 -10.61
N ASN A 27 13.99 0.74 -10.79
CA ASN A 27 14.67 -0.10 -9.81
C ASN A 27 14.01 -0.10 -8.41
N GLY A 28 12.68 -0.06 -8.38
CA GLY A 28 11.93 -0.13 -7.12
C GLY A 28 11.97 1.15 -6.27
N ARG A 29 12.32 2.28 -6.86
CA ARG A 29 12.33 3.57 -6.18
C ARG A 29 10.97 3.96 -5.61
N TYR A 30 9.88 3.60 -6.29
CA TYR A 30 8.51 3.89 -5.88
C TYR A 30 7.89 2.67 -5.24
N ALA A 31 7.47 2.81 -3.99
CA ALA A 31 6.81 1.75 -3.24
C ALA A 31 5.60 2.33 -2.49
N PHE A 32 4.50 1.57 -2.48
CA PHE A 32 3.22 2.00 -1.95
C PHE A 32 2.78 1.07 -0.85
N PHE A 33 2.62 1.60 0.35
CA PHE A 33 1.96 0.89 1.44
C PHE A 33 0.47 0.78 1.15
N PHE A 34 -0.15 -0.27 1.63
CA PHE A 34 -1.59 -0.50 1.49
C PHE A 34 -2.21 -0.86 2.83
N ASN A 35 -3.46 -0.40 3.00
CA ASN A 35 -4.29 -0.80 4.13
C ASN A 35 -4.56 -2.30 4.04
N GLN A 36 -4.60 -2.97 5.19
CA GLN A 36 -4.82 -4.41 5.29
C GLN A 36 -6.05 -4.68 6.15
N ALA A 37 -7.00 -5.46 5.63
CA ALA A 37 -8.21 -5.84 6.36
C ALA A 37 -8.63 -7.26 6.03
N VAL A 38 -9.31 -7.90 6.98
CA VAL A 38 -10.07 -9.14 6.77
C VAL A 38 -11.52 -8.87 7.14
N ASP A 39 -12.42 -9.13 6.22
CA ASP A 39 -13.81 -8.70 6.29
C ASP A 39 -13.85 -7.17 6.51
N ASP A 40 -14.57 -6.68 7.52
CA ASP A 40 -14.63 -5.26 7.87
C ASP A 40 -13.64 -4.86 8.97
N ARG A 41 -12.66 -5.71 9.28
CA ARG A 41 -11.72 -5.49 10.37
C ARG A 41 -10.33 -5.13 9.86
N PRO A 42 -9.85 -3.90 10.11
CA PRO A 42 -8.46 -3.55 9.85
C PRO A 42 -7.51 -4.46 10.63
N TYR A 43 -6.48 -4.96 9.96
CA TYR A 43 -5.47 -5.81 10.60
C TYR A 43 -4.66 -5.04 11.66
N LYS A 44 -4.33 -3.78 11.37
CA LYS A 44 -3.68 -2.87 12.32
C LYS A 44 -4.45 -1.54 12.38
N ALA A 45 -4.46 -0.94 13.55
CA ALA A 45 -4.96 0.42 13.72
C ALA A 45 -4.07 1.45 13.00
N ASN A 46 -4.62 2.62 12.70
CA ASN A 46 -3.90 3.77 12.15
C ASN A 46 -3.30 3.59 10.75
N GLN A 47 -3.85 2.69 9.94
CA GLN A 47 -3.54 2.62 8.53
C GLN A 47 -4.31 3.74 7.80
N ASN A 48 -3.60 4.55 7.04
CA ASN A 48 -4.20 5.63 6.24
C ASN A 48 -3.45 5.79 4.92
N TYR A 49 -3.53 4.75 4.10
CA TYR A 49 -2.92 4.71 2.77
C TYR A 49 -3.99 4.91 1.70
N ASP A 50 -3.57 5.36 0.51
CA ASP A 50 -4.47 5.64 -0.61
C ASP A 50 -5.07 4.37 -1.24
N VAL A 51 -4.46 3.21 -1.00
CA VAL A 51 -4.86 1.91 -1.54
C VAL A 51 -4.98 0.87 -0.44
N GLY A 52 -5.77 -0.17 -0.67
CA GLY A 52 -6.03 -1.22 0.30
C GLY A 52 -6.04 -2.63 -0.30
N LEU A 53 -5.88 -3.60 0.60
CA LEU A 53 -6.09 -5.03 0.37
C LEU A 53 -7.08 -5.54 1.42
N ARG A 54 -8.20 -6.06 0.97
CA ARG A 54 -9.24 -6.64 1.83
C ARG A 54 -9.48 -8.09 1.42
N ILE A 55 -9.41 -8.98 2.40
CA ILE A 55 -9.73 -10.39 2.23
C ILE A 55 -11.13 -10.61 2.77
N LEU A 56 -12.03 -11.17 1.97
CA LEU A 56 -13.38 -11.52 2.39
C LEU A 56 -13.47 -13.02 2.66
N THR A 57 -13.79 -13.38 3.90
CA THR A 57 -14.00 -14.77 4.32
C THR A 57 -15.42 -15.22 4.03
N PRO A 58 -15.72 -16.53 4.04
CA PRO A 58 -17.10 -17.03 3.97
C PRO A 58 -18.02 -16.57 5.12
N TRP A 59 -17.45 -15.95 6.17
CA TRP A 59 -18.20 -15.39 7.30
C TRP A 59 -18.39 -13.87 7.22
N TYR A 60 -18.07 -13.30 6.06
CA TYR A 60 -18.36 -11.88 5.83
C TYR A 60 -19.86 -11.61 5.85
N ASP A 61 -20.30 -10.67 6.69
CA ASP A 61 -21.73 -10.38 6.88
C ASP A 61 -22.36 -9.57 5.74
N GLY A 62 -21.53 -8.95 4.88
CA GLY A 62 -21.99 -8.16 3.75
C GLY A 62 -22.38 -9.00 2.54
N SER A 63 -22.98 -8.35 1.54
CA SER A 63 -23.28 -9.03 0.28
C SER A 63 -22.00 -9.35 -0.49
N THR A 64 -21.92 -10.58 -1.00
CA THR A 64 -20.84 -11.08 -1.84
C THR A 64 -21.32 -11.40 -3.27
N ASP A 65 -22.43 -10.81 -3.71
CA ASP A 65 -22.84 -10.90 -5.11
C ASP A 65 -21.86 -10.14 -6.02
N ASP A 66 -21.74 -10.58 -7.27
CA ASP A 66 -20.77 -10.04 -8.22
C ASP A 66 -20.90 -8.53 -8.44
N ALA A 67 -22.13 -8.02 -8.50
CA ALA A 67 -22.38 -6.59 -8.72
C ALA A 67 -21.88 -5.73 -7.55
N THR A 68 -22.18 -6.17 -6.31
CA THR A 68 -21.70 -5.50 -5.09
C THR A 68 -20.17 -5.51 -4.99
N LEU A 69 -19.53 -6.65 -5.26
CA LEU A 69 -18.08 -6.78 -5.21
C LEU A 69 -17.39 -5.90 -6.25
N ARG A 70 -17.94 -5.82 -7.48
CA ARG A 70 -17.44 -4.90 -8.51
C ARG A 70 -17.58 -3.44 -8.07
N MET A 71 -18.70 -3.06 -7.52
CA MET A 71 -18.91 -1.70 -7.01
C MET A 71 -17.92 -1.38 -5.88
N MET A 72 -17.75 -2.27 -4.90
CA MET A 72 -16.83 -2.09 -3.79
C MET A 72 -15.40 -1.92 -4.27
N SER A 73 -14.91 -2.78 -5.16
CA SER A 73 -13.55 -2.71 -5.69
C SER A 73 -13.31 -1.48 -6.58
N GLY A 74 -14.34 -1.00 -7.27
CA GLY A 74 -14.25 0.20 -8.12
C GLY A 74 -14.22 1.50 -7.35
N GLN A 75 -14.96 1.59 -6.25
CA GLN A 75 -15.09 2.82 -5.45
C GLN A 75 -14.11 2.88 -4.27
N GLY A 76 -13.81 1.74 -3.66
CA GLY A 76 -13.05 1.66 -2.41
C GLY A 76 -11.54 1.82 -2.54
N LYS A 77 -11.00 1.87 -3.76
CA LYS A 77 -9.54 1.83 -3.99
C LYS A 77 -8.87 0.65 -3.27
N GLU A 78 -9.53 -0.49 -3.28
CA GLU A 78 -9.11 -1.72 -2.64
C GLU A 78 -9.06 -2.87 -3.63
N VAL A 79 -8.08 -3.74 -3.45
CA VAL A 79 -8.13 -5.10 -4.00
C VAL A 79 -8.98 -5.93 -3.06
N LEU A 80 -10.02 -6.57 -3.57
CA LEU A 80 -10.85 -7.52 -2.82
C LEU A 80 -10.44 -8.94 -3.20
N VAL A 81 -10.05 -9.74 -2.23
CA VAL A 81 -9.73 -11.16 -2.38
C VAL A 81 -10.84 -11.95 -1.71
N VAL A 82 -11.70 -12.57 -2.51
CA VAL A 82 -12.90 -13.29 -2.03
C VAL A 82 -12.57 -14.77 -1.94
N LEU A 83 -12.50 -15.29 -0.72
CA LEU A 83 -12.22 -16.69 -0.46
C LEU A 83 -13.41 -17.58 -0.90
N PRO A 84 -13.14 -18.82 -1.38
CA PRO A 84 -14.21 -19.76 -1.72
C PRO A 84 -15.04 -20.14 -0.48
N GLY A 85 -16.28 -20.54 -0.71
CA GLY A 85 -17.25 -20.88 0.37
C GLY A 85 -16.88 -22.10 1.20
N ASP A 86 -15.91 -22.91 0.75
CA ASP A 86 -15.38 -24.03 1.53
C ASP A 86 -14.41 -23.51 2.59
N ALA A 87 -14.83 -23.61 3.85
CA ALA A 87 -14.20 -22.92 4.98
C ALA A 87 -13.51 -23.88 5.96
N GLU A 88 -12.84 -24.93 5.46
CA GLU A 88 -12.14 -25.89 6.31
C GLU A 88 -11.11 -25.20 7.22
N PHE A 89 -10.41 -24.16 6.76
CA PHE A 89 -9.49 -23.40 7.58
C PHE A 89 -10.18 -22.74 8.79
N LEU A 90 -11.43 -22.33 8.68
CA LEU A 90 -12.20 -21.73 9.80
C LEU A 90 -12.50 -22.76 10.90
N LYS A 91 -12.78 -24.01 10.51
CA LYS A 91 -13.01 -25.11 11.46
C LYS A 91 -11.74 -25.44 12.23
N GLU A 92 -10.60 -25.47 11.53
CA GLU A 92 -9.28 -25.71 12.13
C GLU A 92 -8.90 -24.60 13.12
N ILE A 93 -9.10 -23.33 12.74
CA ILE A 93 -8.86 -22.17 13.61
C ILE A 93 -9.78 -22.20 14.84
N GLN A 94 -11.06 -22.55 14.64
CA GLN A 94 -11.99 -22.66 15.76
C GLN A 94 -11.54 -23.74 16.76
N SER A 95 -11.08 -24.89 16.25
CA SER A 95 -10.54 -25.98 17.08
C SER A 95 -9.26 -25.56 17.78
N TYR A 96 -8.35 -24.91 17.08
CA TYR A 96 -7.13 -24.32 17.64
C TYR A 96 -7.44 -23.40 18.83
N LEU A 97 -8.33 -22.42 18.65
CA LEU A 97 -8.68 -21.45 19.70
C LEU A 97 -9.36 -22.10 20.91
N LYS A 98 -10.17 -23.15 20.70
CA LYS A 98 -10.74 -23.93 21.80
C LYS A 98 -9.68 -24.63 22.63
N ILE A 99 -8.69 -25.25 21.98
CA ILE A 99 -7.56 -25.91 22.67
C ILE A 99 -6.70 -24.88 23.39
N GLU A 100 -6.37 -23.78 22.74
CA GLU A 100 -5.61 -22.67 23.36
C GLU A 100 -6.31 -22.14 24.62
N GLY A 101 -7.62 -21.90 24.53
CA GLY A 101 -8.43 -21.50 25.68
C GLY A 101 -8.47 -22.53 26.81
N PHE A 102 -8.53 -23.82 26.47
CA PHE A 102 -8.42 -24.90 27.46
C PHE A 102 -7.06 -24.90 28.15
N LEU A 103 -5.97 -24.84 27.42
CA LEU A 103 -4.61 -24.83 27.96
C LEU A 103 -4.36 -23.60 28.84
N ARG A 104 -4.86 -22.43 28.46
CA ARG A 104 -4.74 -21.19 29.23
C ARG A 104 -5.50 -21.22 30.55
N LYS A 105 -6.70 -21.82 30.57
CA LYS A 105 -7.52 -21.91 31.77
C LYS A 105 -7.02 -22.96 32.76
N ASN A 106 -6.31 -23.99 32.29
CA ASN A 106 -5.86 -25.12 33.10
C ASN A 106 -4.35 -25.05 33.37
N THR A 107 -3.89 -23.94 33.95
CA THR A 107 -2.47 -23.72 34.30
C THR A 107 -2.06 -24.42 35.61
N SER A 108 -3.00 -24.96 36.40
CA SER A 108 -2.73 -25.65 37.66
C SER A 108 -1.94 -26.95 37.42
N THR A 109 -0.83 -27.10 38.12
CA THR A 109 0.16 -28.19 38.02
C THR A 109 -0.13 -29.41 38.89
N GLN A 110 -1.32 -29.55 39.45
CA GLN A 110 -1.56 -30.43 40.58
C GLN A 110 -1.58 -31.95 40.35
N LEU A 111 -1.57 -32.43 39.07
CA LEU A 111 -1.57 -33.87 38.82
C LEU A 111 -0.79 -34.22 37.55
N ALA A 112 0.22 -35.09 37.63
CA ALA A 112 1.00 -35.60 36.49
C ALA A 112 0.13 -36.18 35.35
N LYS A 113 -1.03 -36.73 35.66
CA LYS A 113 -2.03 -37.21 34.70
C LYS A 113 -2.54 -36.10 33.76
N TYR A 114 -2.65 -34.86 34.25
CA TYR A 114 -3.07 -33.73 33.44
C TYR A 114 -1.96 -33.21 32.51
N GLU A 115 -0.69 -33.40 32.87
CA GLU A 115 0.41 -32.99 31.99
C GLU A 115 0.46 -33.80 30.69
N THR A 116 0.18 -35.10 30.73
CA THR A 116 0.08 -35.93 29.55
C THR A 116 -1.05 -35.45 28.61
N ILE A 117 -2.20 -35.11 29.21
CA ILE A 117 -3.34 -34.57 28.46
C ILE A 117 -2.99 -33.22 27.85
N LYS A 118 -2.37 -32.32 28.63
CA LYS A 118 -1.92 -31.02 28.15
C LYS A 118 -0.93 -31.15 27.00
N GLU A 119 0.04 -32.05 27.08
CA GLU A 119 1.01 -32.26 26.00
C GLU A 119 0.34 -32.80 24.74
N ALA A 120 -0.55 -33.77 24.86
CA ALA A 120 -1.37 -34.22 23.73
C ALA A 120 -2.16 -33.07 23.09
N LYS A 121 -2.73 -32.17 23.91
CA LYS A 121 -3.45 -30.99 23.42
C LYS A 121 -2.53 -29.96 22.78
N ARG A 122 -1.30 -29.78 23.25
CA ARG A 122 -0.30 -28.92 22.58
C ARG A 122 0.09 -29.46 21.21
N VAL A 123 0.24 -30.78 21.08
CA VAL A 123 0.50 -31.43 19.79
C VAL A 123 -0.68 -31.19 18.84
N GLU A 124 -1.90 -31.51 19.29
CA GLU A 124 -3.12 -31.28 18.50
C GLU A 124 -3.24 -29.81 18.07
N MET A 125 -2.98 -28.87 18.98
CA MET A 125 -3.02 -27.43 18.68
C MET A 125 -2.05 -27.05 17.55
N ARG A 126 -0.83 -27.58 17.54
CA ARG A 126 0.15 -27.36 16.47
C ARG A 126 -0.31 -27.94 15.14
N GLU A 127 -0.91 -29.13 15.15
CA GLU A 127 -1.49 -29.76 13.94
C GLU A 127 -2.65 -28.92 13.38
N ARG A 128 -3.58 -28.48 14.24
CA ARG A 128 -4.68 -27.59 13.84
C ARG A 128 -4.18 -26.29 13.21
N ASN A 129 -3.16 -25.67 13.81
CA ASN A 129 -2.56 -24.45 13.27
C ASN A 129 -1.90 -24.69 11.89
N ALA A 130 -1.20 -25.80 11.73
CA ALA A 130 -0.57 -26.17 10.46
C ALA A 130 -1.63 -26.45 9.37
N ASN A 131 -2.68 -27.19 9.70
CA ASN A 131 -3.80 -27.47 8.79
C ASN A 131 -4.54 -26.17 8.41
N ALA A 132 -4.81 -25.30 9.37
CA ALA A 132 -5.44 -24.01 9.13
C ALA A 132 -4.64 -23.17 8.12
N LYS A 133 -3.32 -23.10 8.32
CA LYS A 133 -2.42 -22.38 7.41
C LYS A 133 -2.42 -23.00 6.00
N LEU A 134 -2.37 -24.31 5.90
CA LEU A 134 -2.42 -25.02 4.62
C LEU A 134 -3.73 -24.72 3.88
N TYR A 135 -4.88 -24.94 4.52
CA TYR A 135 -6.19 -24.74 3.90
C TYR A 135 -6.44 -23.27 3.56
N LEU A 136 -6.01 -22.35 4.41
CA LEU A 136 -6.10 -20.90 4.13
C LEU A 136 -5.22 -20.50 2.94
N THR A 137 -4.04 -21.07 2.82
CA THR A 137 -3.15 -20.85 1.66
C THR A 137 -3.81 -21.33 0.37
N GLU A 138 -4.39 -22.53 0.37
CA GLU A 138 -5.10 -23.06 -0.80
C GLU A 138 -6.35 -22.21 -1.12
N ALA A 139 -7.11 -21.80 -0.13
CA ALA A 139 -8.25 -20.90 -0.31
C ALA A 139 -7.83 -19.56 -0.96
N LEU A 140 -6.70 -18.99 -0.56
CA LEU A 140 -6.14 -17.77 -1.16
C LEU A 140 -5.67 -17.99 -2.60
N LYS A 141 -5.13 -19.17 -2.93
CA LYS A 141 -4.77 -19.52 -4.31
C LYS A 141 -5.99 -19.64 -5.22
N GLU A 142 -7.11 -20.14 -4.70
CA GLU A 142 -8.36 -20.32 -5.42
C GLU A 142 -9.28 -19.10 -5.38
N ALA A 143 -8.94 -18.10 -4.58
CA ALA A 143 -9.75 -16.90 -4.38
C ALA A 143 -10.03 -16.15 -5.68
N THR A 144 -11.22 -15.58 -5.78
CA THR A 144 -11.57 -14.62 -6.82
C THR A 144 -11.11 -13.22 -6.40
N ILE A 145 -10.36 -12.55 -7.25
CA ILE A 145 -9.80 -11.24 -6.96
C ILE A 145 -10.52 -10.18 -7.79
N TYR A 146 -11.01 -9.13 -7.12
CA TYR A 146 -11.63 -7.97 -7.75
C TYR A 146 -10.72 -6.75 -7.60
N VAL A 147 -10.54 -6.00 -8.67
CA VAL A 147 -9.80 -4.73 -8.69
C VAL A 147 -10.39 -3.81 -9.74
N ASN A 148 -10.49 -2.52 -9.42
CA ASN A 148 -11.00 -1.48 -10.33
C ASN A 148 -12.39 -1.78 -10.93
N GLY A 149 -13.26 -2.45 -10.20
CA GLY A 149 -14.61 -2.81 -10.63
C GLY A 149 -14.72 -4.07 -11.48
N ASP A 150 -13.64 -4.82 -11.64
CA ASP A 150 -13.62 -6.04 -12.44
C ASP A 150 -12.92 -7.22 -11.75
N ILE A 151 -13.21 -8.44 -12.23
CA ILE A 151 -12.47 -9.63 -11.82
C ILE A 151 -11.08 -9.57 -12.46
N ALA A 152 -10.06 -9.59 -11.61
CA ALA A 152 -8.67 -9.58 -12.03
C ALA A 152 -8.27 -10.94 -12.61
N ARG A 153 -7.93 -10.96 -13.88
CA ARG A 153 -7.25 -12.11 -14.49
C ARG A 153 -5.79 -12.04 -14.13
N VAL A 154 -5.38 -12.77 -13.09
CA VAL A 154 -4.00 -12.86 -12.63
C VAL A 154 -3.37 -14.15 -13.15
N ASN A 155 -2.12 -14.07 -13.58
CA ASN A 155 -1.40 -15.21 -14.17
C ASN A 155 -0.63 -16.01 -13.12
N GLY A 156 -0.34 -15.42 -11.98
CA GLY A 156 0.38 -16.05 -10.88
C GLY A 156 -0.42 -17.20 -10.26
N LYS A 157 0.31 -18.25 -9.85
CA LYS A 157 -0.26 -19.39 -9.12
C LYS A 157 -0.10 -19.25 -7.61
N GLU A 158 0.98 -18.62 -7.18
CA GLU A 158 1.27 -18.41 -5.77
C GLU A 158 0.52 -17.19 -5.21
N VAL A 159 0.13 -17.24 -3.93
CA VAL A 159 -0.64 -16.21 -3.24
C VAL A 159 -0.01 -14.83 -3.41
N ALA A 160 1.30 -14.70 -3.13
CA ALA A 160 2.01 -13.44 -3.21
C ALA A 160 2.01 -12.85 -4.63
N THR A 161 2.23 -13.68 -5.64
CA THR A 161 2.24 -13.24 -7.04
C THR A 161 0.86 -12.74 -7.46
N ARG A 162 -0.20 -13.50 -7.14
CA ARG A 162 -1.59 -13.14 -7.45
C ARG A 162 -2.01 -11.81 -6.84
N ILE A 163 -1.74 -11.64 -5.55
CA ILE A 163 -2.09 -10.42 -4.82
C ILE A 163 -1.26 -9.23 -5.34
N ASN A 164 0.04 -9.40 -5.54
CA ASN A 164 0.90 -8.33 -6.06
C ASN A 164 0.53 -7.90 -7.48
N GLU A 165 0.14 -8.81 -8.36
CA GLU A 165 -0.38 -8.45 -9.69
C GLU A 165 -1.65 -7.59 -9.58
N ALA A 166 -2.56 -7.95 -8.69
CA ALA A 166 -3.79 -7.18 -8.47
C ALA A 166 -3.52 -5.80 -7.85
N ILE A 167 -2.65 -5.73 -6.83
CA ILE A 167 -2.23 -4.45 -6.22
C ILE A 167 -1.53 -3.58 -7.27
N GLY A 168 -0.71 -4.16 -8.14
CA GLY A 168 -0.06 -3.43 -9.22
C GLY A 168 -1.05 -2.75 -10.17
N ARG A 169 -2.14 -3.43 -10.52
CA ARG A 169 -3.23 -2.83 -11.33
C ARG A 169 -3.94 -1.70 -10.60
N LEU A 170 -4.19 -1.88 -9.31
CA LEU A 170 -4.79 -0.83 -8.47
C LEU A 170 -3.88 0.39 -8.39
N VAL A 171 -2.58 0.19 -8.13
CA VAL A 171 -1.58 1.26 -8.06
C VAL A 171 -1.51 2.05 -9.37
N GLN A 172 -1.50 1.38 -10.52
CA GLN A 172 -1.50 2.04 -11.82
C GLN A 172 -2.73 2.93 -12.04
N THR A 173 -3.88 2.53 -11.53
CA THR A 173 -5.11 3.32 -11.63
C THR A 173 -5.13 4.48 -10.63
N VAL A 174 -4.77 4.22 -9.38
CA VAL A 174 -4.83 5.23 -8.31
C VAL A 174 -3.72 6.27 -8.47
N TYR A 175 -2.52 5.84 -8.86
CA TYR A 175 -1.35 6.72 -9.05
C TYR A 175 -1.06 6.95 -10.54
N HIS A 176 -2.12 7.21 -11.33
CA HIS A 176 -2.00 7.35 -12.79
C HIS A 176 -1.11 8.51 -13.24
N LYS A 177 -0.83 9.48 -12.38
CA LYS A 177 0.10 10.59 -12.65
C LYS A 177 1.56 10.30 -12.23
N LEU A 178 1.85 9.10 -11.68
CA LEU A 178 3.23 8.70 -11.40
C LEU A 178 4.09 8.71 -12.66
N SER A 179 3.51 8.36 -13.80
CA SER A 179 4.16 8.40 -15.11
C SER A 179 4.61 9.79 -15.57
N TYR A 180 4.24 10.85 -14.87
CA TYR A 180 4.73 12.22 -15.13
C TYR A 180 6.19 12.39 -14.72
N ILE A 181 6.70 11.49 -13.87
CA ILE A 181 8.13 11.33 -13.65
C ILE A 181 8.67 10.39 -14.72
N ASP A 182 9.29 10.96 -15.72
CA ASP A 182 10.00 10.22 -16.78
C ASP A 182 11.47 9.98 -16.40
N THR A 183 12.02 10.86 -15.59
CA THR A 183 13.41 10.80 -15.12
C THR A 183 13.43 10.99 -13.60
N PRO A 184 13.70 9.94 -12.82
CA PRO A 184 13.85 10.07 -11.37
C PRO A 184 14.99 11.00 -11.00
N MET A 185 14.72 11.88 -10.04
CA MET A 185 15.71 12.86 -9.57
C MET A 185 16.05 12.61 -8.10
N GLY A 186 17.33 12.81 -7.76
CA GLY A 186 17.85 12.66 -6.41
C GLY A 186 18.56 13.91 -5.94
N GLU A 187 19.19 13.83 -4.78
CA GLU A 187 19.95 14.93 -4.18
C GLU A 187 21.08 15.42 -5.10
N ALA A 188 21.75 14.49 -5.80
CA ALA A 188 22.82 14.83 -6.74
C ALA A 188 22.34 15.72 -7.88
N GLU A 189 21.17 15.39 -8.46
CA GLU A 189 20.55 16.16 -9.54
C GLU A 189 20.09 17.53 -9.04
N ILE A 190 19.58 17.63 -7.80
CA ILE A 190 19.21 18.91 -7.17
C ILE A 190 20.47 19.79 -6.99
N ARG A 191 21.53 19.23 -6.43
CA ARG A 191 22.81 19.95 -6.27
C ARG A 191 23.37 20.42 -7.61
N LYS A 192 23.43 19.55 -8.61
CA LYS A 192 23.84 19.89 -9.96
C LYS A 192 22.99 21.01 -10.54
N LEU A 193 21.66 20.93 -10.39
CA LEU A 193 20.74 21.95 -10.84
C LEU A 193 21.04 23.32 -10.25
N LEU A 194 21.29 23.42 -8.95
CA LEU A 194 21.54 24.69 -8.26
C LEU A 194 22.92 25.28 -8.54
N HIS A 195 23.94 24.45 -8.75
CA HIS A 195 25.33 24.90 -9.01
C HIS A 195 25.64 25.20 -10.49
N THR A 196 24.81 24.73 -11.43
CA THR A 196 25.02 25.01 -12.85
C THR A 196 24.65 26.45 -13.19
N SER A 197 25.55 27.20 -13.83
CA SER A 197 25.26 28.58 -14.26
C SER A 197 24.08 28.65 -15.23
N ASN A 198 23.27 29.71 -15.13
CA ASN A 198 22.04 29.87 -15.93
C ASN A 198 22.26 29.86 -17.46
N GLN A 199 23.51 30.13 -17.94
CA GLN A 199 23.81 30.16 -19.36
C GLN A 199 23.81 28.79 -20.04
N LEU A 200 24.01 27.69 -19.31
CA LEU A 200 24.02 26.33 -19.85
C LEU A 200 22.67 25.63 -19.78
N SER A 201 21.68 26.21 -19.10
CA SER A 201 20.39 25.58 -18.87
C SER A 201 19.27 26.03 -19.82
N LEU A 202 19.54 27.03 -20.69
CA LEU A 202 18.59 27.50 -21.69
C LEU A 202 18.76 26.74 -23.03
N GLY A 203 18.43 25.43 -23.01
CA GLY A 203 17.94 24.77 -24.22
C GLY A 203 18.88 24.67 -25.42
N LEU A 204 20.16 24.37 -25.26
CA LEU A 204 21.02 23.98 -26.38
C LEU A 204 21.01 22.47 -26.69
N GLU A 205 20.30 21.67 -25.89
CA GLU A 205 19.97 20.29 -26.24
C GLU A 205 18.49 20.26 -26.63
N GLY A 206 18.19 20.00 -27.89
CA GLY A 206 16.85 19.92 -28.45
C GLY A 206 16.02 18.74 -27.93
N GLY A 207 16.11 18.46 -26.63
CA GLY A 207 15.37 17.43 -25.91
C GLY A 207 14.20 18.03 -25.14
N THR A 208 13.15 17.27 -25.00
CA THR A 208 12.00 17.57 -24.12
C THR A 208 12.50 17.73 -22.68
N GLU A 209 12.03 18.76 -21.96
CA GLU A 209 12.39 18.96 -20.56
C GLU A 209 12.00 17.74 -19.71
N SER A 210 12.92 17.23 -18.89
CA SER A 210 12.65 16.11 -17.99
C SER A 210 11.51 16.45 -17.05
N ASN A 211 10.58 15.50 -16.86
CA ASN A 211 9.44 15.62 -15.95
C ASN A 211 8.51 16.82 -16.29
N ALA A 212 8.40 17.19 -17.57
CA ALA A 212 7.64 18.38 -18.00
C ALA A 212 6.21 18.40 -17.44
N HIS A 213 5.46 17.31 -17.56
CA HIS A 213 4.09 17.22 -17.03
C HIS A 213 4.03 17.37 -15.52
N ALA A 214 5.00 16.85 -14.79
CA ALA A 214 5.08 17.01 -13.34
C ALA A 214 5.38 18.46 -12.97
N LEU A 215 6.28 19.13 -13.71
CA LEU A 215 6.58 20.56 -13.55
C LEU A 215 5.33 21.41 -13.77
N ASP A 216 4.58 21.15 -14.84
CA ASP A 216 3.35 21.90 -15.16
C ASP A 216 2.31 21.75 -14.03
N ASP A 217 2.10 20.54 -13.52
CA ASP A 217 1.15 20.31 -12.43
C ASP A 217 1.57 20.98 -11.11
N VAL A 218 2.86 20.95 -10.76
CA VAL A 218 3.39 21.63 -9.56
C VAL A 218 3.25 23.15 -9.70
N GLN A 219 3.62 23.71 -10.84
CA GLN A 219 3.47 25.12 -11.14
C GLN A 219 2.01 25.56 -11.09
N GLY A 220 1.11 24.77 -11.70
CA GLY A 220 -0.32 25.00 -11.68
C GLY A 220 -0.91 25.02 -10.28
N PHE A 221 -0.50 24.08 -9.41
CA PHE A 221 -0.92 24.04 -8.01
C PHE A 221 -0.47 25.28 -7.24
N ILE A 222 0.79 25.68 -7.37
CA ILE A 222 1.34 26.87 -6.70
C ILE A 222 0.65 28.15 -7.22
N SER A 223 0.49 28.26 -8.54
CA SER A 223 -0.18 29.42 -9.16
C SER A 223 -1.65 29.55 -8.76
N LEU A 224 -2.36 28.43 -8.65
CA LEU A 224 -3.75 28.41 -8.18
C LEU A 224 -3.85 28.89 -6.72
N ASN A 225 -2.98 28.40 -5.84
CA ASN A 225 -2.94 28.84 -4.45
C ASN A 225 -2.64 30.33 -4.33
N THR A 226 -1.66 30.83 -5.08
CA THR A 226 -1.30 32.24 -5.13
C THR A 226 -2.49 33.10 -5.58
N ARG A 227 -3.17 32.69 -6.63
CA ARG A 227 -4.38 33.39 -7.15
C ARG A 227 -5.52 33.42 -6.12
N ASN A 228 -5.62 32.34 -5.32
CA ASN A 228 -6.63 32.27 -4.25
C ASN A 228 -6.14 32.86 -2.91
N HIS A 229 -5.03 33.58 -2.90
CA HIS A 229 -4.41 34.17 -1.71
C HIS A 229 -4.07 33.13 -0.61
N MET A 230 -3.86 31.89 -0.99
CA MET A 230 -3.45 30.82 -0.07
C MET A 230 -1.91 30.70 -0.05
N LYS A 231 -1.36 30.59 1.15
CA LYS A 231 0.08 30.31 1.31
C LYS A 231 0.41 28.91 0.87
N THR A 232 1.40 28.76 0.03
CA THR A 232 1.98 27.46 -0.37
C THR A 232 3.28 27.25 0.38
N SER A 233 3.41 26.14 1.05
CA SER A 233 4.65 25.70 1.74
C SER A 233 5.18 24.42 1.12
N MET A 234 6.46 24.10 1.34
CA MET A 234 7.03 22.82 0.94
C MET A 234 6.24 21.64 1.51
N LYS A 235 5.71 21.78 2.73
CA LYS A 235 4.83 20.75 3.31
C LYS A 235 3.58 20.54 2.46
N SER A 236 2.87 21.62 2.08
CA SER A 236 1.64 21.49 1.28
C SER A 236 1.90 20.92 -0.12
N VAL A 237 3.05 21.22 -0.71
CA VAL A 237 3.47 20.61 -1.99
C VAL A 237 3.76 19.12 -1.81
N LYS A 238 4.52 18.72 -0.79
CA LYS A 238 4.74 17.29 -0.48
C LYS A 238 3.42 16.56 -0.20
N ASP A 239 2.56 17.11 0.65
CA ASP A 239 1.26 16.53 0.99
C ASP A 239 0.38 16.31 -0.24
N ARG A 240 0.53 17.14 -1.28
CA ARG A 240 -0.20 17.01 -2.54
C ARG A 240 0.42 15.99 -3.48
N PHE A 241 1.73 16.06 -3.71
CA PHE A 241 2.39 15.31 -4.80
C PHE A 241 2.98 13.96 -4.38
N MET A 242 3.13 13.69 -3.08
CA MET A 242 3.51 12.38 -2.59
C MET A 242 2.32 11.42 -2.42
N LYS A 243 1.09 11.92 -2.53
CA LYS A 243 -0.16 11.13 -2.45
C LYS A 243 -0.77 10.90 -3.83
N ALA A 244 -1.84 10.10 -3.87
CA ALA A 244 -2.63 9.92 -5.08
C ALA A 244 -3.13 11.27 -5.62
N PRO A 245 -3.16 11.50 -6.92
CA PRO A 245 -2.86 10.56 -8.00
C PRO A 245 -1.38 10.51 -8.44
N TYR A 246 -0.46 11.16 -7.73
CA TYR A 246 0.95 11.30 -8.13
C TYR A 246 1.85 10.21 -7.56
N GLY A 247 1.98 10.12 -6.24
CA GLY A 247 2.83 9.13 -5.59
C GLY A 247 4.34 9.38 -5.76
N PHE A 248 4.75 10.65 -6.01
CA PHE A 248 6.15 11.02 -6.15
C PHE A 248 6.90 10.81 -4.83
N VAL A 249 8.19 10.56 -4.90
CA VAL A 249 9.05 10.56 -3.71
C VAL A 249 9.51 11.98 -3.38
N GLU A 250 9.97 12.19 -2.15
CA GLU A 250 10.32 13.50 -1.63
C GLU A 250 11.39 14.22 -2.49
N ASP A 251 12.41 13.48 -2.93
CA ASP A 251 13.48 14.04 -3.78
C ASP A 251 12.98 14.52 -5.14
N ASP A 252 12.03 13.79 -5.76
CA ASP A 252 11.41 14.25 -7.00
C ASP A 252 10.67 15.57 -6.78
N VAL A 253 9.90 15.68 -5.68
CA VAL A 253 9.17 16.92 -5.35
C VAL A 253 10.15 18.08 -5.12
N PHE A 254 11.24 17.85 -4.39
CA PHE A 254 12.26 18.87 -4.18
C PHE A 254 12.91 19.32 -5.47
N TRP A 255 13.25 18.39 -6.35
CA TRP A 255 13.83 18.73 -7.65
C TRP A 255 12.84 19.55 -8.51
N LEU A 256 11.56 19.16 -8.57
CA LEU A 256 10.55 19.88 -9.33
C LEU A 256 10.44 21.33 -8.85
N VAL A 257 10.36 21.53 -7.54
CA VAL A 257 10.29 22.89 -6.94
C VAL A 257 11.60 23.67 -7.18
N ALA A 258 12.74 23.05 -7.01
CA ALA A 258 14.04 23.67 -7.29
C ALA A 258 14.20 24.08 -8.77
N ARG A 259 13.68 23.26 -9.70
CA ARG A 259 13.69 23.55 -11.13
C ARG A 259 12.82 24.76 -11.47
N LEU A 260 11.61 24.82 -10.93
CA LEU A 260 10.72 25.98 -11.10
C LEU A 260 11.31 27.26 -10.49
N PHE A 261 11.96 27.17 -9.34
CA PHE A 261 12.68 28.29 -8.73
C PHE A 261 13.82 28.76 -9.62
N LYS A 262 14.65 27.86 -10.13
CA LYS A 262 15.76 28.20 -11.02
C LYS A 262 15.30 28.82 -12.34
N ARG A 263 14.16 28.42 -12.87
CA ARG A 263 13.53 29.03 -14.05
C ARG A 263 12.96 30.43 -13.77
N GLY A 264 12.84 30.81 -12.49
CA GLY A 264 12.19 32.06 -12.09
C GLY A 264 10.65 32.00 -12.04
N ASP A 265 10.06 30.83 -12.19
CA ASP A 265 8.61 30.62 -12.16
C ASP A 265 8.01 30.75 -10.77
N LEU A 266 8.83 30.65 -9.74
CA LEU A 266 8.44 30.82 -8.35
C LEU A 266 9.56 31.47 -7.52
N THR A 267 9.19 32.01 -6.36
CA THR A 267 10.10 32.59 -5.38
C THR A 267 9.93 31.92 -4.02
N PHE A 268 11.02 31.82 -3.27
CA PHE A 268 10.96 31.35 -1.89
C PHE A 268 11.04 32.53 -0.92
N THR A 269 10.30 32.41 0.18
CA THR A 269 10.38 33.31 1.31
C THR A 269 10.72 32.50 2.56
N VAL A 270 11.81 32.84 3.22
CA VAL A 270 12.23 32.23 4.48
C VAL A 270 12.31 33.34 5.54
N ASN A 271 11.61 33.16 6.64
CA ASN A 271 11.53 34.18 7.72
C ASN A 271 11.19 35.59 7.22
N GLY A 272 10.33 35.71 6.21
CA GLY A 272 9.93 37.00 5.63
C GLY A 272 10.90 37.58 4.60
N ALA A 273 12.06 37.00 4.39
CA ALA A 273 13.02 37.41 3.36
C ALA A 273 12.92 36.55 2.10
N THR A 274 12.95 37.17 0.93
CA THR A 274 12.97 36.48 -0.35
C THR A 274 14.37 35.87 -0.58
N VAL A 275 14.41 34.59 -0.90
CA VAL A 275 15.66 33.88 -1.21
C VAL A 275 16.02 34.11 -2.67
N SER A 276 17.27 34.43 -2.96
CA SER A 276 17.84 34.49 -4.33
C SER A 276 18.73 33.30 -4.61
N LEU A 277 18.94 32.98 -5.89
CA LEU A 277 19.86 31.92 -6.33
C LEU A 277 21.33 32.17 -5.98
N ASN A 278 21.66 33.38 -5.56
CA ASN A 278 23.04 33.79 -5.25
C ASN A 278 23.35 33.78 -3.74
N ASN A 279 22.43 33.29 -2.90
CA ASN A 279 22.59 33.23 -1.44
C ASN A 279 22.57 31.80 -0.94
#